data_349b533f5ce3624a091be51c8ea69982
#
_entry.id   349b533f5ce3624a091be51c8ea69982
#
_cell.length_a   1.000
_cell.length_b   1.000
_cell.length_c   1.000
_cell.angle_alpha   90.00
_cell.angle_beta   90.00
_cell.angle_gamma   90.00
#
_symmetry.space_group_name_H-M   'P 1'
#
loop_
_entity.id
_entity.type
_entity.pdbx_description
1 polymer ?
#
loop_
_entity_poly.entity_id
_entity_poly.type
_entity_poly.pdbx_seq_one_letter_code
_entity_poly.pdbx_strand_id
1 'polypeptide(L)'
;FVQSQGMLSHADQLLPVLINGIDPAEESKVSVIANYFREGSLQSLKPGEFGMLIGTLAAERLGVKVGDKVTFIAPDVVVTPAGLFPRMKRFTVVGLFKVGAGELDAGLALVNISDAARLQRMQPTDAQGVRLKLDDLFQAPRVAWELSRELQDEDYFTRDWTRSHGNLYRAIGMQKAMIGLLLLLIVAVAAFNIISTLVMVVNDKRADIAILRTL
;
A
#
# COMPACT_ATOMS: atom_id res chain seq x y z
N PHE A 1 -9.57 -13.18 -0.30
CA PHE A 1 -9.14 -12.51 -1.54
C PHE A 1 -8.37 -13.46 -2.46
N VAL A 2 -8.34 -13.14 -3.76
CA VAL A 2 -7.47 -13.76 -4.77
C VAL A 2 -6.75 -12.64 -5.53
N GLN A 3 -5.43 -12.72 -5.64
CA GLN A 3 -4.63 -11.72 -6.35
C GLN A 3 -4.00 -12.30 -7.61
N SER A 4 -3.98 -11.51 -8.67
CA SER A 4 -3.28 -11.83 -9.91
C SER A 4 -2.61 -10.60 -10.48
N GLN A 5 -1.33 -10.72 -10.81
CA GLN A 5 -0.61 -9.67 -11.53
C GLN A 5 -0.64 -9.97 -13.03
N GLY A 6 -0.71 -8.92 -13.83
CA GLY A 6 -0.70 -9.06 -15.27
C GLY A 6 -0.79 -7.72 -15.97
N MET A 7 -1.25 -7.75 -17.20
CA MET A 7 -1.42 -6.55 -18.02
C MET A 7 -2.86 -6.42 -18.50
N LEU A 8 -3.41 -5.21 -18.44
CA LEU A 8 -4.64 -4.88 -19.16
C LEU A 8 -4.27 -4.34 -20.53
N SER A 9 -5.00 -4.84 -21.53
CA SER A 9 -4.88 -4.39 -22.92
C SER A 9 -6.21 -3.88 -23.44
N HIS A 10 -6.16 -2.73 -24.10
CA HIS A 10 -7.26 -2.19 -24.90
C HIS A 10 -6.69 -1.47 -26.10
N ALA A 11 -7.14 -1.83 -27.30
CA ALA A 11 -6.54 -1.38 -28.57
C ALA A 11 -5.01 -1.57 -28.54
N ASP A 12 -4.24 -0.51 -28.74
CA ASP A 12 -2.77 -0.53 -28.74
C ASP A 12 -2.15 -0.16 -27.39
N GLN A 13 -2.98 -0.01 -26.33
CA GLN A 13 -2.51 0.36 -25.00
C GLN A 13 -2.35 -0.88 -24.12
N LEU A 14 -1.24 -0.91 -23.34
CA LEU A 14 -0.93 -1.93 -22.36
C LEU A 14 -0.63 -1.27 -21.02
N LEU A 15 -1.23 -1.77 -19.95
CA LEU A 15 -1.04 -1.23 -18.62
C LEU A 15 -0.82 -2.37 -17.62
N PRO A 16 0.29 -2.36 -16.84
CA PRO A 16 0.48 -3.31 -15.76
C PRO A 16 -0.58 -3.10 -14.68
N VAL A 17 -1.16 -4.19 -14.19
CA VAL A 17 -2.24 -4.15 -13.21
C VAL A 17 -2.14 -5.29 -12.22
N LEU A 18 -2.49 -4.99 -10.97
CA LEU A 18 -2.77 -5.96 -9.92
C LEU A 18 -4.30 -6.16 -9.85
N ILE A 19 -4.76 -7.33 -10.20
CA ILE A 19 -6.16 -7.71 -10.00
C ILE A 19 -6.33 -8.23 -8.57
N ASN A 20 -7.29 -7.64 -7.84
CA ASN A 20 -7.78 -8.15 -6.58
C ASN A 20 -9.19 -8.73 -6.78
N GLY A 21 -9.32 -10.03 -6.61
CA GLY A 21 -10.60 -10.72 -6.50
C GLY A 21 -11.14 -10.55 -5.08
N ILE A 22 -12.28 -9.92 -4.96
CA ILE A 22 -12.93 -9.56 -3.70
C ILE A 22 -14.36 -10.11 -3.65
N ASP A 23 -14.85 -10.30 -2.44
CA ASP A 23 -16.28 -10.47 -2.21
C ASP A 23 -16.90 -9.10 -1.97
N PRO A 24 -17.81 -8.61 -2.84
CA PRO A 24 -18.42 -7.30 -2.69
C PRO A 24 -19.16 -7.08 -1.37
N ALA A 25 -19.70 -8.14 -0.77
CA ALA A 25 -20.43 -8.05 0.50
C ALA A 25 -19.49 -7.88 1.69
N GLU A 26 -18.33 -8.53 1.66
CA GLU A 26 -17.36 -8.52 2.76
C GLU A 26 -16.33 -7.39 2.64
N GLU A 27 -16.02 -6.92 1.42
CA GLU A 27 -14.99 -5.92 1.18
C GLU A 27 -15.25 -4.59 1.90
N SER A 28 -16.50 -4.18 2.04
CA SER A 28 -16.85 -2.96 2.76
C SER A 28 -16.50 -2.99 4.25
N LYS A 29 -16.32 -4.18 4.84
CA LYS A 29 -15.93 -4.35 6.25
C LYS A 29 -14.42 -4.14 6.46
N VAL A 30 -13.62 -4.44 5.46
CA VAL A 30 -12.14 -4.43 5.55
C VAL A 30 -11.48 -3.31 4.76
N SER A 31 -12.18 -2.71 3.79
CA SER A 31 -11.66 -1.67 2.90
C SER A 31 -12.57 -0.45 2.89
N VAL A 32 -11.97 0.72 2.68
CA VAL A 32 -12.69 1.99 2.50
C VAL A 32 -12.93 2.33 1.02
N ILE A 33 -12.55 1.45 0.10
CA ILE A 33 -12.61 1.72 -1.35
C ILE A 33 -14.03 2.00 -1.83
N ALA A 34 -15.04 1.47 -1.14
CA ALA A 34 -16.46 1.74 -1.42
C ALA A 34 -16.81 3.24 -1.43
N ASN A 35 -16.06 4.08 -0.70
CA ASN A 35 -16.29 5.52 -0.58
C ASN A 35 -15.65 6.32 -1.73
N TYR A 36 -14.89 5.68 -2.60
CA TYR A 36 -14.07 6.34 -3.63
C TYR A 36 -14.55 6.08 -5.05
N PHE A 37 -15.72 5.48 -5.24
CA PHE A 37 -16.30 5.30 -6.57
C PHE A 37 -16.73 6.64 -7.19
N ARG A 38 -16.44 6.78 -8.49
CA ARG A 38 -16.93 7.85 -9.34
C ARG A 38 -18.11 7.38 -10.17
N GLU A 39 -18.03 6.15 -10.66
CA GLU A 39 -19.08 5.48 -11.43
C GLU A 39 -19.14 4.01 -11.02
N GLY A 40 -20.34 3.45 -10.94
CA GLY A 40 -20.55 2.08 -10.51
C GLY A 40 -20.45 1.89 -8.98
N SER A 41 -20.35 0.65 -8.55
CA SER A 41 -20.25 0.27 -7.14
C SER A 41 -19.65 -1.13 -6.99
N LEU A 42 -19.30 -1.55 -5.77
CA LEU A 42 -18.84 -2.92 -5.50
C LEU A 42 -19.87 -3.97 -5.93
N GLN A 43 -21.17 -3.68 -5.78
CA GLN A 43 -22.27 -4.56 -6.13
C GLN A 43 -22.38 -4.83 -7.64
N SER A 44 -21.73 -4.01 -8.46
CA SER A 44 -21.64 -4.26 -9.92
C SER A 44 -20.75 -5.47 -10.28
N LEU A 45 -19.96 -5.99 -9.31
CA LEU A 45 -19.12 -7.17 -9.49
C LEU A 45 -19.92 -8.45 -9.24
N LYS A 46 -20.66 -8.92 -10.24
CA LYS A 46 -21.40 -10.16 -10.13
C LYS A 46 -20.55 -11.37 -10.53
N PRO A 47 -20.67 -12.51 -9.82
CA PRO A 47 -19.92 -13.71 -10.13
C PRO A 47 -20.29 -14.26 -11.53
N GLY A 48 -19.28 -14.59 -12.34
CA GLY A 48 -19.46 -15.16 -13.69
C GLY A 48 -19.64 -14.14 -14.81
N GLU A 49 -19.90 -12.86 -14.51
CA GLU A 49 -20.07 -11.81 -15.53
C GLU A 49 -18.73 -11.20 -15.98
N PHE A 50 -17.64 -11.49 -15.28
CA PHE A 50 -16.32 -10.91 -15.54
C PHE A 50 -16.35 -9.37 -15.58
N GLY A 51 -17.08 -8.76 -14.65
CA GLY A 51 -17.04 -7.32 -14.39
C GLY A 51 -15.72 -6.92 -13.73
N MET A 52 -15.24 -5.73 -14.07
CA MET A 52 -14.01 -5.17 -13.51
C MET A 52 -14.22 -3.71 -13.12
N LEU A 53 -13.78 -3.34 -11.93
CA LEU A 53 -13.67 -1.96 -11.47
C LEU A 53 -12.20 -1.54 -11.59
N ILE A 54 -11.93 -0.42 -12.22
CA ILE A 54 -10.58 0.10 -12.44
C ILE A 54 -10.45 1.54 -11.91
N GLY A 55 -9.22 1.94 -11.61
CA GLY A 55 -8.97 3.33 -11.23
C GLY A 55 -9.14 4.29 -12.41
N THR A 56 -9.52 5.54 -12.13
CA THR A 56 -9.72 6.56 -13.18
C THR A 56 -8.48 6.78 -14.03
N LEU A 57 -7.29 6.74 -13.43
CA LEU A 57 -6.05 6.92 -14.16
C LEU A 57 -5.74 5.74 -15.08
N ALA A 58 -6.12 4.51 -14.68
CA ALA A 58 -6.04 3.33 -15.54
C ALA A 58 -6.98 3.46 -16.74
N ALA A 59 -8.22 3.91 -16.51
CA ALA A 59 -9.20 4.13 -17.56
C ALA A 59 -8.75 5.19 -18.57
N GLU A 60 -8.21 6.31 -18.08
CA GLU A 60 -7.64 7.37 -18.93
C GLU A 60 -6.47 6.87 -19.80
N ARG A 61 -5.53 6.09 -19.22
CA ARG A 61 -4.38 5.55 -19.96
C ARG A 61 -4.77 4.51 -21.00
N LEU A 62 -5.77 3.69 -20.71
CA LEU A 62 -6.28 2.68 -21.65
C LEU A 62 -7.29 3.26 -22.66
N GLY A 63 -7.78 4.48 -22.44
CA GLY A 63 -8.79 5.11 -23.28
C GLY A 63 -10.15 4.42 -23.19
N VAL A 64 -10.52 3.89 -22.00
CA VAL A 64 -11.76 3.12 -21.78
C VAL A 64 -12.72 3.81 -20.84
N LYS A 65 -14.00 3.51 -21.00
CA LYS A 65 -15.12 3.98 -20.17
C LYS A 65 -15.90 2.79 -19.60
N VAL A 66 -16.81 3.07 -18.69
CA VAL A 66 -17.75 2.07 -18.18
C VAL A 66 -18.56 1.50 -19.36
N GLY A 67 -18.62 0.17 -19.43
CA GLY A 67 -19.22 -0.60 -20.52
C GLY A 67 -18.22 -1.16 -21.54
N ASP A 68 -17.00 -0.61 -21.61
CA ASP A 68 -15.98 -1.09 -22.54
C ASP A 68 -15.37 -2.43 -22.08
N LYS A 69 -14.81 -3.15 -23.06
CA LYS A 69 -14.15 -4.43 -22.80
C LYS A 69 -12.65 -4.29 -22.82
N VAL A 70 -12.01 -4.77 -21.76
CA VAL A 70 -10.55 -4.86 -21.64
C VAL A 70 -10.09 -6.30 -21.58
N THR A 71 -8.91 -6.59 -22.08
CA THR A 71 -8.34 -7.94 -22.03
C THR A 71 -7.25 -7.99 -20.95
N PHE A 72 -7.41 -8.85 -19.97
CA PHE A 72 -6.36 -9.17 -19.03
C PHE A 72 -5.47 -10.27 -19.60
N ILE A 73 -4.16 -10.04 -19.53
CA ILE A 73 -3.09 -10.93 -19.96
C ILE A 73 -2.32 -11.35 -18.73
N ALA A 74 -2.44 -12.62 -18.33
CA ALA A 74 -1.68 -13.17 -17.22
C ALA A 74 -0.24 -13.50 -17.66
N PRO A 75 0.74 -13.42 -16.75
CA PRO A 75 2.13 -13.79 -17.04
C PRO A 75 2.30 -15.28 -17.30
N ASP A 76 1.36 -16.09 -16.80
CA ASP A 76 1.39 -17.53 -16.99
C ASP A 76 1.14 -17.91 -18.45
N VAL A 77 1.98 -18.79 -18.98
CA VAL A 77 1.84 -19.31 -20.32
C VAL A 77 1.19 -20.71 -20.30
N VAL A 78 0.37 -20.95 -21.30
CA VAL A 78 -0.19 -22.28 -21.57
C VAL A 78 0.60 -22.90 -22.71
N VAL A 79 1.18 -24.08 -22.43
CA VAL A 79 1.85 -24.88 -23.45
C VAL A 79 0.78 -25.62 -24.26
N THR A 80 0.71 -25.37 -25.55
CA THR A 80 -0.16 -26.07 -26.48
C THR A 80 0.67 -26.73 -27.60
N PRO A 81 0.14 -27.69 -28.33
CA PRO A 81 0.84 -28.25 -29.49
C PRO A 81 1.22 -27.20 -30.56
N ALA A 82 0.52 -26.07 -30.57
CA ALA A 82 0.76 -24.93 -31.48
C ALA A 82 1.74 -23.89 -30.93
N GLY A 83 2.27 -24.07 -29.69
CA GLY A 83 3.23 -23.19 -29.08
C GLY A 83 2.81 -22.67 -27.68
N LEU A 84 3.54 -21.68 -27.20
CA LEU A 84 3.32 -21.02 -25.90
C LEU A 84 2.37 -19.84 -26.09
N PHE A 85 1.25 -19.86 -25.40
CA PHE A 85 0.29 -18.75 -25.44
C PHE A 85 0.06 -18.17 -24.05
N PRO A 86 0.08 -16.83 -23.89
CA PRO A 86 -0.29 -16.20 -22.64
C PRO A 86 -1.77 -16.45 -22.35
N ARG A 87 -2.09 -16.58 -21.08
CA ARG A 87 -3.48 -16.70 -20.66
C ARG A 87 -4.16 -15.34 -20.74
N MET A 88 -5.24 -15.27 -21.51
CA MET A 88 -5.99 -14.03 -21.69
C MET A 88 -7.44 -14.21 -21.27
N LYS A 89 -8.00 -13.19 -20.62
CA LYS A 89 -9.43 -13.15 -20.29
C LYS A 89 -9.96 -11.74 -20.51
N ARG A 90 -11.14 -11.69 -21.14
CA ARG A 90 -11.83 -10.43 -21.38
C ARG A 90 -12.72 -10.08 -20.20
N PHE A 91 -12.64 -8.84 -19.76
CA PHE A 91 -13.46 -8.23 -18.71
C PHE A 91 -14.24 -7.06 -19.27
N THR A 92 -15.39 -6.74 -18.64
CA THR A 92 -16.16 -5.55 -18.92
C THR A 92 -15.94 -4.54 -17.79
N VAL A 93 -15.57 -3.31 -18.11
CA VAL A 93 -15.45 -2.24 -17.11
C VAL A 93 -16.84 -1.88 -16.60
N VAL A 94 -17.12 -2.15 -15.31
CA VAL A 94 -18.44 -1.93 -14.68
C VAL A 94 -18.44 -0.75 -13.72
N GLY A 95 -17.28 -0.09 -13.53
CA GLY A 95 -17.20 1.14 -12.74
C GLY A 95 -15.78 1.64 -12.59
N LEU A 96 -15.67 2.87 -12.09
CA LEU A 96 -14.44 3.62 -11.93
C LEU A 96 -14.29 4.12 -10.50
N PHE A 97 -13.11 4.03 -9.92
CA PHE A 97 -12.78 4.59 -8.60
C PHE A 97 -11.60 5.55 -8.68
N LYS A 98 -11.52 6.46 -7.70
CA LYS A 98 -10.40 7.39 -7.53
C LYS A 98 -10.05 7.54 -6.06
N VAL A 99 -9.00 6.85 -5.64
CA VAL A 99 -8.49 6.90 -4.26
C VAL A 99 -7.62 8.13 -4.02
N GLY A 100 -7.01 8.67 -5.07
CA GLY A 100 -6.07 9.79 -4.98
C GLY A 100 -4.61 9.35 -4.78
N ALA A 101 -4.34 8.07 -4.85
CA ALA A 101 -2.99 7.50 -4.86
C ALA A 101 -2.67 7.02 -6.28
N GLY A 102 -1.77 7.70 -6.97
CA GLY A 102 -1.50 7.48 -8.40
C GLY A 102 -1.17 6.04 -8.76
N GLU A 103 -0.45 5.32 -7.89
CA GLU A 103 -0.14 3.90 -8.09
C GLU A 103 -1.40 3.01 -8.02
N LEU A 104 -2.31 3.28 -7.08
CA LEU A 104 -3.57 2.54 -6.96
C LEU A 104 -4.54 2.91 -8.07
N ASP A 105 -4.66 4.19 -8.40
CA ASP A 105 -5.55 4.68 -9.44
C ASP A 105 -5.10 4.25 -10.85
N ALA A 106 -3.82 3.89 -11.02
CA ALA A 106 -3.26 3.40 -12.29
C ALA A 106 -3.12 1.89 -12.36
N GLY A 107 -2.84 1.21 -11.24
CA GLY A 107 -2.37 -0.17 -11.24
C GLY A 107 -3.26 -1.17 -10.50
N LEU A 108 -4.38 -0.73 -9.92
CA LEU A 108 -5.30 -1.63 -9.20
C LEU A 108 -6.58 -1.86 -10.00
N ALA A 109 -7.00 -3.12 -10.09
CA ALA A 109 -8.30 -3.52 -10.60
C ALA A 109 -9.00 -4.44 -9.60
N LEU A 110 -10.31 -4.28 -9.44
CA LEU A 110 -11.13 -5.13 -8.57
C LEU A 110 -12.06 -5.96 -9.43
N VAL A 111 -12.18 -7.24 -9.12
CA VAL A 111 -13.08 -8.18 -9.78
C VAL A 111 -13.77 -9.05 -8.73
N ASN A 112 -14.81 -9.79 -9.13
CA ASN A 112 -15.43 -10.76 -8.23
C ASN A 112 -14.43 -11.88 -7.91
N ILE A 113 -14.40 -12.33 -6.65
CA ILE A 113 -13.47 -13.36 -6.17
C ILE A 113 -13.59 -14.67 -6.96
N SER A 114 -14.81 -15.08 -7.32
CA SER A 114 -15.04 -16.30 -8.12
C SER A 114 -14.45 -16.18 -9.53
N ASP A 115 -14.46 -14.99 -10.12
CA ASP A 115 -13.88 -14.75 -11.45
C ASP A 115 -12.34 -14.67 -11.38
N ALA A 116 -11.80 -14.09 -10.30
CA ALA A 116 -10.37 -14.12 -10.03
C ALA A 116 -9.84 -15.55 -9.79
N ALA A 117 -10.58 -16.37 -9.03
CA ALA A 117 -10.23 -17.78 -8.80
C ALA A 117 -10.16 -18.56 -10.13
N ARG A 118 -11.11 -18.31 -11.04
CA ARG A 118 -11.09 -18.93 -12.39
C ARG A 118 -9.87 -18.52 -13.22
N LEU A 119 -9.41 -17.26 -13.08
CA LEU A 119 -8.16 -16.83 -13.72
C LEU A 119 -6.95 -17.65 -13.25
N GLN A 120 -6.92 -17.99 -11.96
CA GLN A 120 -5.86 -18.78 -11.34
C GLN A 120 -6.06 -20.29 -11.45
N ARG A 121 -7.14 -20.76 -12.10
CA ARG A 121 -7.56 -22.18 -12.16
C ARG A 121 -7.85 -22.80 -10.79
N MET A 122 -8.20 -21.97 -9.84
CA MET A 122 -8.69 -22.39 -8.54
C MET A 122 -10.20 -22.70 -8.63
N GLN A 123 -10.71 -23.43 -7.65
CA GLN A 123 -12.17 -23.59 -7.54
C GLN A 123 -12.81 -22.21 -7.26
N PRO A 124 -14.02 -21.94 -7.73
CA PRO A 124 -14.68 -20.64 -7.51
C PRO A 124 -14.88 -20.27 -6.03
N THR A 125 -14.79 -21.25 -5.15
CA THR A 125 -14.91 -21.12 -3.68
C THR A 125 -13.58 -20.92 -2.98
N ASP A 126 -12.46 -21.12 -3.69
CA ASP A 126 -11.14 -21.06 -3.10
C ASP A 126 -10.66 -19.60 -3.00
N ALA A 127 -9.85 -19.35 -1.99
CA ALA A 127 -9.19 -18.07 -1.76
C ALA A 127 -7.70 -18.29 -1.51
N GLN A 128 -6.88 -17.36 -1.96
CA GLN A 128 -5.44 -17.38 -1.69
C GLN A 128 -5.10 -16.90 -0.28
N GLY A 129 -6.00 -16.15 0.33
CA GLY A 129 -5.80 -15.66 1.67
C GLY A 129 -6.98 -14.88 2.22
N VAL A 130 -6.90 -14.59 3.50
CA VAL A 130 -7.87 -13.80 4.24
C VAL A 130 -7.25 -12.44 4.59
N ARG A 131 -8.01 -11.36 4.44
CA ARG A 131 -7.60 -10.02 4.85
C ARG A 131 -8.29 -9.67 6.16
N LEU A 132 -7.49 -9.26 7.13
CA LEU A 132 -7.96 -8.82 8.43
C LEU A 132 -7.80 -7.30 8.55
N LYS A 133 -8.84 -6.63 9.06
CA LYS A 133 -8.79 -5.22 9.44
C LYS A 133 -8.67 -5.14 10.95
N LEU A 134 -7.68 -4.42 11.43
CA LEU A 134 -7.47 -4.17 12.85
C LEU A 134 -7.98 -2.77 13.19
N ASP A 135 -8.47 -2.59 14.41
CA ASP A 135 -8.86 -1.28 14.93
C ASP A 135 -7.64 -0.36 15.11
N ASP A 136 -6.52 -0.94 15.53
CA ASP A 136 -5.24 -0.25 15.64
C ASP A 136 -4.23 -0.83 14.64
N LEU A 137 -3.88 -0.03 13.63
CA LEU A 137 -2.92 -0.38 12.58
C LEU A 137 -1.52 -0.73 13.13
N PHE A 138 -1.13 -0.15 14.26
CA PHE A 138 0.20 -0.38 14.84
C PHE A 138 0.33 -1.74 15.52
N GLN A 139 -0.77 -2.41 15.80
CA GLN A 139 -0.77 -3.79 16.32
C GLN A 139 -0.57 -4.85 15.23
N ALA A 140 -0.63 -4.47 13.94
CA ALA A 140 -0.52 -5.43 12.84
C ALA A 140 0.73 -6.33 12.90
N PRO A 141 1.95 -5.83 13.20
CA PRO A 141 3.12 -6.70 13.30
C PRO A 141 3.02 -7.74 14.43
N ARG A 142 2.43 -7.33 15.57
CA ARG A 142 2.23 -8.21 16.72
C ARG A 142 1.22 -9.30 16.41
N VAL A 143 0.05 -8.90 15.88
CA VAL A 143 -1.02 -9.85 15.50
C VAL A 143 -0.53 -10.82 14.42
N ALA A 144 0.21 -10.32 13.42
CA ALA A 144 0.79 -11.17 12.37
C ALA A 144 1.77 -12.21 12.96
N TRP A 145 2.57 -11.82 13.95
CA TRP A 145 3.49 -12.73 14.61
C TRP A 145 2.77 -13.77 15.47
N GLU A 146 1.74 -13.35 16.24
CA GLU A 146 0.91 -14.24 17.06
C GLU A 146 0.20 -15.27 16.18
N LEU A 147 -0.45 -14.84 15.08
CA LEU A 147 -1.10 -15.72 14.11
C LEU A 147 -0.12 -16.70 13.45
N SER A 148 1.09 -16.24 13.09
CA SER A 148 2.13 -17.09 12.51
C SER A 148 2.56 -18.21 13.47
N ARG A 149 2.52 -17.95 14.78
CA ARG A 149 2.82 -18.97 15.79
C ARG A 149 1.67 -19.95 16.04
N GLU A 150 0.43 -19.50 15.95
CA GLU A 150 -0.74 -20.34 16.15
C GLU A 150 -1.01 -21.27 14.97
N LEU A 151 -0.83 -20.75 13.75
CA LEU A 151 -1.10 -21.53 12.55
C LEU A 151 -0.10 -22.68 12.34
N GLN A 152 1.15 -22.57 12.83
CA GLN A 152 2.25 -23.57 12.81
C GLN A 152 2.33 -24.46 11.56
N ASP A 153 1.71 -24.04 10.45
CA ASP A 153 1.58 -24.78 9.21
C ASP A 153 2.48 -24.11 8.16
N GLU A 154 3.30 -24.89 7.48
CA GLU A 154 4.26 -24.40 6.48
C GLU A 154 3.56 -23.78 5.26
N ASP A 155 2.27 -24.10 5.06
CA ASP A 155 1.48 -23.61 3.93
C ASP A 155 0.89 -22.21 4.15
N TYR A 156 0.91 -21.68 5.38
CA TYR A 156 0.38 -20.37 5.70
C TYR A 156 1.46 -19.38 6.09
N PHE A 157 1.40 -18.18 5.52
CA PHE A 157 2.27 -17.07 5.91
C PHE A 157 1.45 -15.82 6.20
N THR A 158 1.84 -15.12 7.23
CA THR A 158 1.24 -13.83 7.58
C THR A 158 2.02 -12.68 6.97
N ARG A 159 1.31 -11.69 6.50
CA ARG A 159 1.89 -10.45 5.95
C ARG A 159 1.17 -9.26 6.54
N ASP A 160 1.92 -8.34 7.08
CA ASP A 160 1.42 -7.07 7.56
C ASP A 160 1.85 -5.91 6.64
N TRP A 161 1.24 -4.75 6.84
CA TRP A 161 1.51 -3.56 6.03
C TRP A 161 2.95 -3.03 6.21
N THR A 162 3.61 -3.28 7.35
CA THR A 162 4.97 -2.81 7.60
C THR A 162 5.98 -3.53 6.72
N ARG A 163 5.72 -4.79 6.37
CA ARG A 163 6.55 -5.54 5.41
C ARG A 163 6.36 -5.04 3.99
N SER A 164 5.14 -4.71 3.60
CA SER A 164 4.84 -4.19 2.26
C SER A 164 5.43 -2.80 2.03
N HIS A 165 5.46 -1.96 3.07
CA HIS A 165 5.95 -0.58 3.03
C HIS A 165 7.20 -0.36 3.90
N GLY A 166 7.93 -1.42 4.23
CA GLY A 166 9.04 -1.40 5.19
C GLY A 166 10.18 -0.44 4.81
N ASN A 167 10.42 -0.23 3.52
CA ASN A 167 11.42 0.73 3.06
C ASN A 167 11.01 2.17 3.38
N LEU A 168 9.74 2.52 3.19
CA LEU A 168 9.20 3.83 3.54
C LEU A 168 9.26 4.06 5.05
N TYR A 169 8.88 3.05 5.83
CA TYR A 169 8.90 3.14 7.29
C TYR A 169 10.30 3.32 7.84
N ARG A 170 11.28 2.59 7.29
CA ARG A 170 12.71 2.77 7.63
C ARG A 170 13.23 4.14 7.23
N ALA A 171 12.86 4.64 6.06
CA ALA A 171 13.24 5.98 5.61
C ALA A 171 12.72 7.08 6.54
N ILE A 172 11.46 6.99 6.97
CA ILE A 172 10.87 7.92 7.95
C ILE A 172 11.58 7.82 9.31
N GLY A 173 11.91 6.62 9.77
CA GLY A 173 12.68 6.40 11.00
C GLY A 173 14.07 7.04 10.95
N MET A 174 14.78 6.84 9.85
CA MET A 174 16.11 7.44 9.60
C MET A 174 16.01 8.98 9.55
N GLN A 175 15.01 9.52 8.86
CA GLN A 175 14.78 10.97 8.81
C GLN A 175 14.53 11.56 10.19
N LYS A 176 13.70 10.92 11.03
CA LYS A 176 13.46 11.36 12.43
C LYS A 176 14.75 11.36 13.24
N ALA A 177 15.59 10.32 13.11
CA ALA A 177 16.88 10.25 13.81
C ALA A 177 17.83 11.38 13.37
N MET A 178 17.91 11.68 12.08
CA MET A 178 18.70 12.78 11.54
C MET A 178 18.22 14.14 12.07
N ILE A 179 16.93 14.40 12.03
CA ILE A 179 16.34 15.65 12.58
C ILE A 179 16.62 15.75 14.08
N GLY A 180 16.47 14.67 14.83
CA GLY A 180 16.78 14.62 16.25
C GLY A 180 18.25 14.97 16.55
N LEU A 181 19.18 14.43 15.75
CA LEU A 181 20.61 14.74 15.86
C LEU A 181 20.89 16.22 15.57
N LEU A 182 20.29 16.79 14.52
CA LEU A 182 20.44 18.21 14.18
C LEU A 182 19.92 19.12 15.29
N LEU A 183 18.74 18.81 15.84
CA LEU A 183 18.18 19.56 16.97
C LEU A 183 19.09 19.48 18.20
N LEU A 184 19.63 18.31 18.51
CA LEU A 184 20.56 18.14 19.62
C LEU A 184 21.82 18.99 19.40
N LEU A 185 22.35 19.05 18.19
CA LEU A 185 23.52 19.87 17.85
C LEU A 185 23.22 21.36 18.01
N ILE A 186 22.04 21.83 17.58
CA ILE A 186 21.62 23.24 17.79
C ILE A 186 21.54 23.56 19.27
N VAL A 187 20.95 22.68 20.09
CA VAL A 187 20.87 22.87 21.54
C VAL A 187 22.26 22.88 22.16
N ALA A 188 23.17 22.02 21.73
CA ALA A 188 24.54 21.97 22.21
C ALA A 188 25.30 23.30 21.93
N VAL A 189 25.16 23.81 20.70
CA VAL A 189 25.76 25.12 20.31
C VAL A 189 25.19 26.26 21.16
N ALA A 190 23.86 26.30 21.37
CA ALA A 190 23.21 27.30 22.19
C ALA A 190 23.71 27.22 23.65
N ALA A 191 23.79 26.03 24.21
CA ALA A 191 24.34 25.82 25.56
C ALA A 191 25.81 26.29 25.68
N PHE A 192 26.63 25.97 24.68
CA PHE A 192 28.02 26.42 24.63
C PHE A 192 28.14 27.95 24.61
N ASN A 193 27.31 28.65 23.81
CA ASN A 193 27.28 30.09 23.75
C ASN A 193 26.88 30.70 25.09
N ILE A 194 25.88 30.16 25.79
CA ILE A 194 25.46 30.63 27.11
C ILE A 194 26.60 30.44 28.12
N ILE A 195 27.24 29.28 28.14
CA ILE A 195 28.35 28.99 29.04
C ILE A 195 29.52 29.97 28.79
N SER A 196 29.89 30.16 27.52
CA SER A 196 30.97 31.09 27.14
C SER A 196 30.69 32.50 27.58
N THR A 197 29.47 33.00 27.40
CA THR A 197 29.06 34.35 27.85
C THR A 197 29.09 34.46 29.35
N LEU A 198 28.61 33.46 30.09
CA LEU A 198 28.65 33.45 31.56
C LEU A 198 30.10 33.47 32.08
N VAL A 199 30.99 32.66 31.50
CA VAL A 199 32.41 32.62 31.86
C VAL A 199 33.06 33.99 31.66
N MET A 200 32.75 34.65 30.51
CA MET A 200 33.28 36.01 30.23
C MET A 200 32.79 37.02 31.26
N VAL A 201 31.48 37.05 31.54
CA VAL A 201 30.88 37.98 32.52
C VAL A 201 31.45 37.76 33.92
N VAL A 202 31.61 36.49 34.34
CA VAL A 202 32.22 36.18 35.66
C VAL A 202 33.67 36.61 35.72
N ASN A 203 34.43 36.44 34.62
CA ASN A 203 35.84 36.84 34.59
C ASN A 203 36.01 38.35 34.65
N ASP A 204 35.16 39.13 33.95
CA ASP A 204 35.16 40.59 33.99
C ASP A 204 34.79 41.14 35.41
N LYS A 205 33.90 40.44 36.12
CA LYS A 205 33.49 40.81 37.47
C LYS A 205 34.38 40.34 38.60
N ARG A 206 35.40 39.52 38.31
CA ARG A 206 36.33 38.97 39.32
C ARG A 206 37.04 40.08 40.10
N ALA A 207 37.47 41.18 39.47
CA ALA A 207 38.13 42.31 40.12
C ALA A 207 37.17 43.05 41.11
N ASP A 208 35.93 43.26 40.68
CA ASP A 208 34.92 43.95 41.54
C ASP A 208 34.54 43.04 42.72
N ILE A 209 34.45 41.74 42.56
CA ILE A 209 34.17 40.79 43.63
C ILE A 209 35.34 40.70 44.62
N ALA A 210 36.59 40.78 44.15
CA ALA A 210 37.77 40.76 45.00
C ALA A 210 37.85 41.97 45.91
N ILE A 211 37.48 43.17 45.40
CA ILE A 211 37.43 44.40 46.20
C ILE A 211 36.35 44.29 47.28
N LEU A 212 35.16 43.79 46.97
CA LEU A 212 34.08 43.60 47.93
C LEU A 212 34.39 42.57 49.04
N ARG A 213 35.33 41.66 48.79
CA ARG A 213 35.74 40.63 49.75
C ARG A 213 36.84 41.16 50.74
N THR A 214 37.48 42.27 50.42
CA THR A 214 38.57 42.90 51.25
C THR A 214 38.09 44.08 52.08
N LEU A 215 36.86 44.51 51.91
CA LEU A 215 36.14 45.43 52.77
C LEU A 215 35.35 44.63 53.84
#